data_0b3a649efec45d8138a5cf8ae5b2132b
#
_entry.id   0b3a649efec45d8138a5cf8ae5b2132b
#
_cell.length_a   1.000
_cell.length_b   1.000
_cell.length_c   1.000
_cell.angle_alpha   90.00
_cell.angle_beta   90.00
_cell.angle_gamma   90.00
#
_symmetry.space_group_name_H-M   'P 1'
#
loop_
_entity.id
_entity.type
_entity.pdbx_description
1 polymer ?
#
loop_
_entity_poly.entity_id
_entity_poly.type
_entity_poly.pdbx_seq_one_letter_code
_entity_poly.pdbx_strand_id
1 'polypeptide(L)'
;MKLSLGIITYNWRLKLAALGLAVLIWAAVSAEQVTSQWVPVRVDPVVRDPEYVLTGAPDPAEVRVRFSGPGRELWELALDRPTLVLPLSDIGNRRAFALDASMLRIPAGLSVNVQDIRPAVVRVEVERLASRMVPVRARIGGRSAQRYVVDDALEVLPAEVRVTGPAGRVAALDSVATRALEIVPDDSTFTHDVLLDTAGMEGLSFSRTQVRVSGGVDVRAERPLGTVAVSVPDGLAAEPAQVQVTVAGAERAVGRVFPAQVRAYVPRDSLPATVPPQGVEAPLVLEGVPPSATARANPPRVRVRPAAAAPRDSAAEVAP
;
A
#
# COMPACT_ATOMS: atom_id res chain seq x y z
N MET A 1 -69.14 25.32 -42.38
CA MET A 1 -68.30 25.15 -43.59
C MET A 1 -67.88 23.70 -43.65
N LYS A 2 -68.57 22.84 -44.48
CA LYS A 2 -68.16 21.42 -44.66
C LYS A 2 -67.05 21.40 -45.72
N LEU A 3 -65.81 21.32 -45.29
CA LEU A 3 -64.69 21.01 -46.19
C LEU A 3 -64.94 19.62 -46.77
N SER A 4 -65.27 19.55 -48.07
CA SER A 4 -65.55 18.30 -48.75
C SER A 4 -64.26 17.44 -48.79
N LEU A 5 -64.33 16.23 -48.23
CA LEU A 5 -63.18 15.24 -48.23
C LEU A 5 -62.61 15.05 -49.64
N GLY A 6 -63.44 15.25 -50.70
CA GLY A 6 -63.00 15.14 -52.09
C GLY A 6 -61.92 16.10 -52.54
N ILE A 7 -61.77 17.28 -51.88
CA ILE A 7 -60.67 18.20 -52.18
C ILE A 7 -59.34 17.68 -51.61
N ILE A 8 -59.39 16.90 -50.54
CA ILE A 8 -58.16 16.33 -49.89
C ILE A 8 -57.66 15.14 -50.69
N THR A 9 -58.52 14.31 -51.25
CA THR A 9 -58.12 13.08 -51.96
C THR A 9 -57.79 13.30 -53.44
N TYR A 10 -58.26 14.43 -54.04
CA TYR A 10 -57.89 14.76 -55.41
C TYR A 10 -56.45 15.11 -55.56
N ASN A 11 -55.67 14.38 -56.41
CA ASN A 11 -54.26 14.49 -56.67
C ASN A 11 -53.38 14.27 -55.40
N TRP A 12 -53.75 13.30 -54.55
CA TRP A 12 -53.06 13.02 -53.29
C TRP A 12 -51.53 12.76 -53.50
N ARG A 13 -51.13 12.13 -54.63
CA ARG A 13 -49.73 11.87 -54.99
C ARG A 13 -48.95 13.18 -55.16
N LEU A 14 -49.51 14.18 -55.82
CA LEU A 14 -48.93 15.51 -55.99
C LEU A 14 -48.79 16.25 -54.64
N LYS A 15 -49.80 16.09 -53.78
CA LYS A 15 -49.78 16.68 -52.44
C LYS A 15 -48.73 16.04 -51.54
N LEU A 16 -48.57 14.72 -51.62
CA LEU A 16 -47.49 14.03 -50.91
C LEU A 16 -46.10 14.41 -51.44
N ALA A 17 -45.94 14.54 -52.76
CA ALA A 17 -44.68 14.99 -53.32
C ALA A 17 -44.37 16.43 -52.92
N ALA A 18 -45.37 17.34 -52.91
CA ALA A 18 -45.17 18.71 -52.46
C ALA A 18 -44.89 18.80 -50.94
N LEU A 19 -45.57 17.98 -50.14
CA LEU A 19 -45.26 17.87 -48.70
C LEU A 19 -43.84 17.34 -48.46
N GLY A 20 -43.45 16.27 -49.16
CA GLY A 20 -42.10 15.72 -49.10
C GLY A 20 -41.02 16.75 -49.46
N LEU A 21 -41.24 17.51 -50.55
CA LEU A 21 -40.33 18.57 -50.96
C LEU A 21 -40.27 19.70 -49.93
N ALA A 22 -41.41 20.11 -49.38
CA ALA A 22 -41.48 21.14 -48.35
C ALA A 22 -40.74 20.71 -47.07
N VAL A 23 -40.89 19.47 -46.64
CA VAL A 23 -40.16 18.91 -45.50
C VAL A 23 -38.67 18.84 -45.79
N LEU A 24 -38.27 18.45 -46.99
CA LEU A 24 -36.83 18.44 -47.37
C LEU A 24 -36.25 19.84 -47.37
N ILE A 25 -36.91 20.84 -47.95
CA ILE A 25 -36.45 22.23 -47.96
C ILE A 25 -36.41 22.77 -46.51
N TRP A 26 -37.45 22.51 -45.73
CA TRP A 26 -37.49 22.93 -44.33
C TRP A 26 -36.35 22.30 -43.53
N ALA A 27 -36.11 21.00 -43.70
CA ALA A 27 -35.01 20.31 -43.03
C ALA A 27 -33.65 20.88 -43.45
N ALA A 28 -33.43 21.14 -44.73
CA ALA A 28 -32.19 21.75 -45.23
C ALA A 28 -31.94 23.15 -44.65
N VAL A 29 -32.97 24.01 -44.66
CA VAL A 29 -32.85 25.36 -44.08
C VAL A 29 -32.69 25.32 -42.58
N SER A 30 -33.40 24.42 -41.88
CA SER A 30 -33.26 24.25 -40.42
C SER A 30 -31.90 23.75 -40.01
N ALA A 31 -31.27 22.92 -40.84
CA ALA A 31 -29.93 22.40 -40.59
C ALA A 31 -28.82 23.49 -40.67
N GLU A 32 -29.04 24.54 -41.43
CA GLU A 32 -28.13 25.69 -41.60
C GLU A 32 -28.34 26.80 -40.58
N GLN A 33 -29.47 26.75 -39.83
CA GLN A 33 -29.71 27.77 -38.79
C GLN A 33 -28.69 27.70 -37.67
N VAL A 34 -28.07 28.86 -37.36
CA VAL A 34 -27.15 29.00 -36.23
C VAL A 34 -27.95 28.81 -34.94
N THR A 35 -27.63 27.77 -34.22
CA THR A 35 -28.20 27.49 -32.92
C THR A 35 -27.11 27.37 -31.85
N SER A 36 -27.50 27.32 -30.59
CA SER A 36 -26.56 27.14 -29.51
C SER A 36 -26.93 25.96 -28.63
N GLN A 37 -25.95 25.12 -28.29
CA GLN A 37 -26.16 23.91 -27.50
C GLN A 37 -25.07 23.76 -26.45
N TRP A 38 -25.44 23.24 -25.28
CA TRP A 38 -24.51 22.84 -24.24
C TRP A 38 -24.01 21.42 -24.49
N VAL A 39 -22.71 21.27 -24.63
CA VAL A 39 -22.05 19.96 -24.83
C VAL A 39 -21.14 19.68 -23.64
N PRO A 40 -21.23 18.48 -23.04
CA PRO A 40 -20.28 18.08 -22.02
C PRO A 40 -18.91 17.81 -22.66
N VAL A 41 -17.86 18.39 -22.08
CA VAL A 41 -16.48 18.32 -22.54
C VAL A 41 -15.63 17.80 -21.41
N ARG A 42 -14.81 16.79 -21.67
CA ARG A 42 -13.88 16.22 -20.69
C ARG A 42 -12.67 17.15 -20.55
N VAL A 43 -12.26 17.36 -19.30
CA VAL A 43 -11.05 18.12 -18.97
C VAL A 43 -9.88 17.15 -18.93
N ASP A 44 -8.85 17.45 -19.73
CA ASP A 44 -7.60 16.70 -19.80
C ASP A 44 -6.44 17.57 -19.32
N PRO A 45 -6.02 17.45 -18.05
CA PRO A 45 -4.92 18.24 -17.51
C PRO A 45 -3.58 17.67 -18.00
N VAL A 46 -2.78 18.48 -18.66
CA VAL A 46 -1.45 18.15 -19.15
C VAL A 46 -0.40 18.92 -18.37
N VAL A 47 0.34 18.25 -17.52
CA VAL A 47 1.45 18.83 -16.77
C VAL A 47 2.61 19.07 -17.72
N ARG A 48 3.00 20.34 -17.90
CA ARG A 48 4.16 20.73 -18.71
C ARG A 48 5.41 21.00 -17.88
N ASP A 49 5.23 21.22 -16.58
CA ASP A 49 6.32 21.46 -15.66
C ASP A 49 6.87 20.13 -15.15
N PRO A 50 8.14 19.79 -15.43
CA PRO A 50 8.73 18.50 -15.04
C PRO A 50 8.91 18.34 -13.52
N GLU A 51 8.77 19.43 -12.75
CA GLU A 51 8.86 19.38 -11.29
C GLU A 51 7.56 18.93 -10.61
N TYR A 52 6.48 18.78 -11.36
CA TYR A 52 5.17 18.47 -10.83
C TYR A 52 4.57 17.22 -11.46
N VAL A 53 3.74 16.55 -10.72
CA VAL A 53 2.96 15.37 -11.14
C VAL A 53 1.51 15.51 -10.71
N LEU A 54 0.62 15.04 -11.56
CA LEU A 54 -0.81 14.97 -11.27
C LEU A 54 -1.08 13.85 -10.26
N THR A 55 -1.77 14.16 -9.16
CA THR A 55 -2.09 13.19 -8.10
C THR A 55 -3.57 12.82 -8.03
N GLY A 56 -4.43 13.61 -8.65
CA GLY A 56 -5.88 13.38 -8.67
C GLY A 56 -6.53 13.72 -9.99
N ALA A 57 -7.78 13.28 -10.16
CA ALA A 57 -8.60 13.71 -11.29
C ALA A 57 -8.99 15.19 -11.14
N PRO A 58 -9.20 15.92 -12.26
CA PRO A 58 -9.69 17.28 -12.21
C PRO A 58 -11.10 17.33 -11.60
N ASP A 59 -11.38 18.37 -10.83
CA ASP A 59 -12.70 18.62 -10.23
C ASP A 59 -13.26 19.96 -10.73
N PRO A 60 -14.33 19.94 -11.54
CA PRO A 60 -14.99 18.75 -12.11
C PRO A 60 -14.21 18.13 -13.28
N ALA A 61 -14.37 16.81 -13.47
CA ALA A 61 -13.76 16.05 -14.57
C ALA A 61 -14.37 16.40 -15.93
N GLU A 62 -15.62 16.91 -15.94
CA GLU A 62 -16.33 17.35 -17.13
C GLU A 62 -16.89 18.75 -16.91
N VAL A 63 -16.79 19.58 -17.95
CA VAL A 63 -17.36 20.93 -17.98
C VAL A 63 -18.38 21.03 -19.10
N ARG A 64 -19.35 21.91 -18.96
CA ARG A 64 -20.32 22.18 -20.01
C ARG A 64 -19.87 23.40 -20.80
N VAL A 65 -19.73 23.21 -22.10
CA VAL A 65 -19.36 24.27 -23.03
C VAL A 65 -20.54 24.59 -23.93
N ARG A 66 -20.85 25.88 -24.06
CA ARG A 66 -21.89 26.34 -24.95
C ARG A 66 -21.26 26.66 -26.30
N PHE A 67 -21.60 25.84 -27.27
CA PHE A 67 -21.19 26.05 -28.66
C PHE A 67 -22.33 26.70 -29.45
N SER A 68 -21.96 27.55 -30.41
CA SER A 68 -22.86 28.15 -31.37
C SER A 68 -22.34 27.88 -32.79
N GLY A 69 -23.24 27.40 -33.66
CA GLY A 69 -22.90 27.06 -35.02
C GLY A 69 -24.08 26.45 -35.78
N PRO A 70 -23.86 26.01 -37.03
CA PRO A 70 -24.84 25.25 -37.80
C PRO A 70 -25.29 23.99 -37.07
N GLY A 71 -26.58 23.71 -37.06
CA GLY A 71 -27.13 22.56 -36.34
C GLY A 71 -26.47 21.23 -36.67
N ARG A 72 -26.12 21.02 -37.95
CA ARG A 72 -25.41 19.81 -38.41
C ARG A 72 -24.04 19.65 -37.71
N GLU A 73 -23.28 20.73 -37.62
CA GLU A 73 -21.95 20.69 -37.01
C GLU A 73 -22.01 20.48 -35.49
N LEU A 74 -23.04 21.02 -34.83
CA LEU A 74 -23.28 20.74 -33.40
C LEU A 74 -23.63 19.28 -33.15
N TRP A 75 -24.33 18.61 -34.08
CA TRP A 75 -24.61 17.19 -34.01
C TRP A 75 -23.30 16.36 -34.18
N GLU A 76 -22.47 16.74 -35.12
CA GLU A 76 -21.15 16.11 -35.34
C GLU A 76 -20.25 16.27 -34.13
N LEU A 77 -20.23 17.45 -33.50
CA LEU A 77 -19.51 17.74 -32.26
C LEU A 77 -20.03 16.90 -31.06
N ALA A 78 -21.32 16.56 -31.04
CA ALA A 78 -21.90 15.71 -30.01
C ALA A 78 -21.50 14.22 -30.16
N LEU A 79 -21.21 13.79 -31.39
CA LEU A 79 -20.71 12.44 -31.70
C LEU A 79 -19.20 12.31 -31.46
N ASP A 80 -18.41 13.26 -31.95
CA ASP A 80 -16.97 13.37 -31.72
C ASP A 80 -16.71 14.40 -30.63
N ARG A 81 -16.77 13.94 -29.39
CA ARG A 81 -16.72 14.81 -28.22
C ARG A 81 -15.41 15.59 -28.15
N PRO A 82 -15.48 16.93 -28.09
CA PRO A 82 -14.28 17.75 -27.93
C PRO A 82 -13.64 17.50 -26.57
N THR A 83 -12.34 17.69 -26.48
CA THR A 83 -11.58 17.62 -25.23
C THR A 83 -11.04 19.00 -24.89
N LEU A 84 -11.04 19.36 -23.60
CA LEU A 84 -10.44 20.57 -23.10
C LEU A 84 -9.07 20.22 -22.52
N VAL A 85 -8.02 20.62 -23.22
CA VAL A 85 -6.63 20.42 -22.78
C VAL A 85 -6.24 21.56 -21.89
N LEU A 86 -6.05 21.26 -20.59
CA LEU A 86 -5.61 22.25 -19.60
C LEU A 86 -4.10 22.18 -19.45
N PRO A 87 -3.32 23.10 -20.04
CA PRO A 87 -1.87 23.12 -19.87
C PRO A 87 -1.53 23.63 -18.47
N LEU A 88 -0.97 22.77 -17.65
CA LEU A 88 -0.50 23.11 -16.32
C LEU A 88 0.97 23.56 -16.41
N SER A 89 1.17 24.87 -16.54
CA SER A 89 2.47 25.52 -16.49
C SER A 89 2.49 26.53 -15.35
N ASP A 90 3.66 26.79 -14.76
CA ASP A 90 3.84 27.73 -13.65
C ASP A 90 2.85 27.46 -12.48
N ILE A 91 2.85 26.22 -12.05
CA ILE A 91 1.86 25.67 -11.10
C ILE A 91 1.99 26.35 -9.73
N GLY A 92 3.21 26.45 -9.19
CA GLY A 92 3.46 27.01 -7.85
C GLY A 92 2.52 26.43 -6.78
N ASN A 93 1.77 27.31 -6.13
CA ASN A 93 0.74 26.93 -5.14
C ASN A 93 -0.69 26.94 -5.70
N ARG A 94 -0.87 27.12 -7.01
CA ARG A 94 -2.19 27.15 -7.62
C ARG A 94 -2.82 25.76 -7.65
N ARG A 95 -4.07 25.70 -7.24
CA ARG A 95 -4.91 24.51 -7.30
C ARG A 95 -6.14 24.70 -8.17
N ALA A 96 -6.44 25.93 -8.54
CA ALA A 96 -7.59 26.32 -9.35
C ALA A 96 -7.11 27.03 -10.62
N PHE A 97 -7.58 26.59 -11.75
CA PHE A 97 -7.19 27.05 -13.08
C PHE A 97 -8.42 27.54 -13.83
N ALA A 98 -8.33 28.74 -14.38
CA ALA A 98 -9.36 29.29 -15.23
C ALA A 98 -9.33 28.61 -16.60
N LEU A 99 -10.51 28.31 -17.13
CA LEU A 99 -10.67 27.71 -18.44
C LEU A 99 -10.86 28.78 -19.49
N ASP A 100 -10.23 28.58 -20.63
CA ASP A 100 -10.31 29.45 -21.80
C ASP A 100 -10.73 28.68 -23.05
N ALA A 101 -11.39 29.38 -23.98
CA ALA A 101 -11.84 28.75 -25.24
C ALA A 101 -10.67 28.24 -26.10
N SER A 102 -9.48 28.81 -25.99
CA SER A 102 -8.28 28.34 -26.70
C SER A 102 -7.75 27.00 -26.26
N MET A 103 -8.19 26.52 -25.08
CA MET A 103 -7.83 25.22 -24.53
C MET A 103 -8.67 24.08 -25.11
N LEU A 104 -9.74 24.40 -25.83
CA LEU A 104 -10.60 23.41 -26.46
C LEU A 104 -9.98 22.88 -27.75
N ARG A 105 -9.91 21.55 -27.84
CA ARG A 105 -9.60 20.87 -29.09
C ARG A 105 -10.92 20.50 -29.78
N ILE A 106 -11.25 21.30 -30.79
CA ILE A 106 -12.41 21.09 -31.66
C ILE A 106 -11.94 20.27 -32.86
N PRO A 107 -12.68 19.25 -33.33
CA PRO A 107 -12.34 18.52 -34.56
C PRO A 107 -12.19 19.48 -35.76
N ALA A 108 -11.24 19.18 -36.63
CA ALA A 108 -10.98 20.02 -37.80
C ALA A 108 -12.16 20.01 -38.78
N GLY A 109 -12.48 21.18 -39.34
CA GLY A 109 -13.55 21.33 -40.34
C GLY A 109 -14.90 21.82 -39.80
N LEU A 110 -15.02 21.98 -38.48
CA LEU A 110 -16.22 22.54 -37.85
C LEU A 110 -16.09 24.06 -37.66
N SER A 111 -17.12 24.82 -38.05
CA SER A 111 -17.20 26.26 -37.91
C SER A 111 -18.03 26.64 -36.68
N VAL A 112 -17.71 26.09 -35.52
CA VAL A 112 -18.42 26.34 -34.26
C VAL A 112 -17.67 27.35 -33.41
N ASN A 113 -18.41 28.21 -32.75
CA ASN A 113 -17.84 29.21 -31.82
C ASN A 113 -18.18 28.85 -30.37
N VAL A 114 -17.23 29.01 -29.47
CA VAL A 114 -17.40 28.84 -28.02
C VAL A 114 -18.00 30.13 -27.45
N GLN A 115 -19.15 30.06 -26.80
CA GLN A 115 -19.83 31.20 -26.18
C GLN A 115 -19.59 31.27 -24.67
N ASP A 116 -19.64 30.13 -23.99
CA ASP A 116 -19.55 30.07 -22.52
C ASP A 116 -19.01 28.72 -22.05
N ILE A 117 -18.32 28.71 -20.93
CA ILE A 117 -17.78 27.48 -20.29
C ILE A 117 -18.22 27.47 -18.82
N ARG A 118 -18.86 26.39 -18.39
CA ARG A 118 -19.34 26.25 -17.00
C ARG A 118 -18.98 24.91 -16.39
N PRO A 119 -18.34 24.91 -15.21
CA PRO A 119 -17.77 26.07 -14.52
C PRO A 119 -16.56 26.62 -15.27
N ALA A 120 -16.26 27.91 -15.07
CA ALA A 120 -15.11 28.57 -15.68
C ALA A 120 -13.78 28.28 -15.00
N VAL A 121 -13.81 27.53 -13.88
CA VAL A 121 -12.63 27.17 -13.08
C VAL A 121 -12.69 25.69 -12.74
N VAL A 122 -11.56 25.02 -12.90
CA VAL A 122 -11.35 23.62 -12.53
C VAL A 122 -10.24 23.53 -11.47
N ARG A 123 -10.44 22.70 -10.47
CA ARG A 123 -9.42 22.36 -9.48
C ARG A 123 -8.65 21.13 -9.92
N VAL A 124 -7.35 21.19 -9.74
CA VAL A 124 -6.45 20.07 -10.09
C VAL A 124 -5.49 19.85 -8.94
N GLU A 125 -5.38 18.61 -8.50
CA GLU A 125 -4.44 18.20 -7.47
C GLU A 125 -3.10 17.85 -8.12
N VAL A 126 -2.09 18.62 -7.77
CA VAL A 126 -0.72 18.43 -8.24
C VAL A 126 0.24 18.49 -7.05
N GLU A 127 1.24 17.64 -7.08
CA GLU A 127 2.32 17.64 -6.11
C GLU A 127 3.67 17.81 -6.79
N ARG A 128 4.66 18.28 -6.04
CA ARG A 128 6.04 18.31 -6.52
C ARG A 128 6.55 16.88 -6.68
N LEU A 129 7.29 16.68 -7.74
CA LEU A 129 8.03 15.44 -7.97
C LEU A 129 9.25 15.42 -7.04
N ALA A 130 9.39 14.39 -6.25
CA ALA A 130 10.53 14.16 -5.38
C ALA A 130 11.24 12.87 -5.75
N SER A 131 12.53 12.80 -5.44
CA SER A 131 13.35 11.60 -5.64
C SER A 131 14.18 11.34 -4.40
N ARG A 132 14.15 10.11 -3.88
CA ARG A 132 14.88 9.68 -2.68
C ARG A 132 15.46 8.28 -2.85
N MET A 133 16.61 8.03 -2.22
CA MET A 133 17.12 6.67 -2.04
C MET A 133 16.37 6.03 -0.87
N VAL A 134 15.84 4.84 -1.10
CA VAL A 134 15.01 4.09 -0.14
C VAL A 134 15.61 2.71 0.03
N PRO A 135 15.83 2.26 1.28
CA PRO A 135 16.40 0.95 1.55
C PRO A 135 15.46 -0.18 1.14
N VAL A 136 16.04 -1.24 0.60
CA VAL A 136 15.32 -2.46 0.21
C VAL A 136 15.39 -3.48 1.34
N ARG A 137 14.25 -4.05 1.69
CA ARG A 137 14.14 -5.13 2.68
C ARG A 137 13.74 -6.43 2.01
N ALA A 138 14.60 -7.43 2.12
CA ALA A 138 14.28 -8.77 1.66
C ALA A 138 13.21 -9.40 2.54
N ARG A 139 12.22 -10.03 1.90
CA ARG A 139 11.12 -10.74 2.57
C ARG A 139 11.20 -12.22 2.23
N ILE A 140 11.48 -13.05 3.24
CA ILE A 140 11.40 -14.51 3.12
C ILE A 140 9.95 -14.91 3.39
N GLY A 141 9.38 -15.71 2.52
CA GLY A 141 7.99 -16.12 2.61
C GLY A 141 7.78 -17.61 2.46
N GLY A 142 6.51 -17.99 2.58
CA GLY A 142 6.06 -19.35 2.29
C GLY A 142 6.65 -20.42 3.19
N ARG A 143 6.89 -21.58 2.61
CA ARG A 143 7.46 -22.76 3.29
C ARG A 143 8.90 -22.53 3.74
N SER A 144 9.63 -21.66 3.05
CA SER A 144 11.02 -21.34 3.37
C SER A 144 11.17 -20.69 4.72
N ALA A 145 10.29 -19.75 5.08
CA ALA A 145 10.29 -19.10 6.40
C ALA A 145 10.01 -20.08 7.56
N GLN A 146 9.30 -21.17 7.29
CA GLN A 146 9.02 -22.21 8.28
C GLN A 146 10.16 -23.21 8.42
N ARG A 147 10.83 -23.52 7.30
CA ARG A 147 11.83 -24.60 7.22
C ARG A 147 13.24 -24.13 7.49
N TYR A 148 13.56 -22.89 7.15
CA TYR A 148 14.90 -22.33 7.22
C TYR A 148 14.96 -21.15 8.19
N VAL A 149 16.12 -20.95 8.74
CA VAL A 149 16.51 -19.76 9.52
C VAL A 149 17.67 -19.12 8.79
N VAL A 150 17.62 -17.81 8.62
CA VAL A 150 18.76 -17.06 8.10
C VAL A 150 19.77 -16.95 9.22
N ASP A 151 20.98 -17.45 8.98
CA ASP A 151 22.05 -17.48 9.97
C ASP A 151 22.74 -16.12 10.08
N ASP A 152 22.93 -15.44 8.95
CA ASP A 152 23.54 -14.12 8.85
C ASP A 152 22.55 -13.08 8.30
N ALA A 153 22.91 -11.79 8.42
CA ALA A 153 22.15 -10.72 7.80
C ALA A 153 22.05 -10.94 6.29
N LEU A 154 20.85 -10.82 5.74
CA LEU A 154 20.63 -10.89 4.30
C LEU A 154 21.37 -9.74 3.60
N GLU A 155 22.15 -10.07 2.61
CA GLU A 155 22.76 -9.10 1.71
C GLU A 155 21.81 -8.82 0.55
N VAL A 156 21.50 -7.54 0.33
CA VAL A 156 20.64 -7.08 -0.75
C VAL A 156 21.43 -6.15 -1.66
N LEU A 157 21.54 -6.47 -2.94
CA LEU A 157 22.27 -5.69 -3.94
C LEU A 157 21.35 -5.26 -5.10
N PRO A 158 21.15 -3.95 -5.29
CA PRO A 158 21.58 -2.84 -4.45
C PRO A 158 20.78 -2.78 -3.12
N ALA A 159 21.42 -2.30 -2.06
CA ALA A 159 20.78 -2.13 -0.74
C ALA A 159 19.71 -1.03 -0.74
N GLU A 160 19.83 -0.07 -1.66
CA GLU A 160 18.89 1.05 -1.82
C GLU A 160 18.50 1.21 -3.28
N VAL A 161 17.28 1.64 -3.50
CA VAL A 161 16.77 2.00 -4.83
C VAL A 161 16.28 3.44 -4.84
N ARG A 162 16.49 4.13 -5.97
CA ARG A 162 15.95 5.47 -6.14
C ARG A 162 14.46 5.36 -6.47
N VAL A 163 13.64 6.03 -5.67
CA VAL A 163 12.20 6.14 -5.86
C VAL A 163 11.87 7.58 -6.23
N THR A 164 11.10 7.77 -7.29
CA THR A 164 10.66 9.06 -7.80
C THR A 164 9.14 9.08 -7.90
N GLY A 165 8.50 10.17 -7.46
CA GLY A 165 7.05 10.32 -7.47
C GLY A 165 6.57 11.53 -6.70
N PRO A 166 5.27 11.62 -6.37
CA PRO A 166 4.71 12.69 -5.55
C PRO A 166 5.45 12.82 -4.22
N ALA A 167 5.83 14.04 -3.85
CA ALA A 167 6.67 14.31 -2.69
C ALA A 167 6.14 13.71 -1.39
N GLY A 168 4.83 13.81 -1.17
CA GLY A 168 4.17 13.25 0.01
C GLY A 168 4.30 11.72 0.08
N ARG A 169 4.13 11.03 -1.06
CA ARG A 169 4.24 9.57 -1.13
C ARG A 169 5.68 9.09 -0.97
N VAL A 170 6.64 9.80 -1.61
CA VAL A 170 8.07 9.49 -1.47
C VAL A 170 8.55 9.71 -0.04
N ALA A 171 8.08 10.77 0.64
CA ALA A 171 8.43 11.05 2.02
C ALA A 171 7.90 10.01 3.01
N ALA A 172 6.71 9.46 2.75
CA ALA A 172 6.07 8.45 3.58
C ALA A 172 6.66 7.04 3.43
N LEU A 173 7.56 6.83 2.45
CA LEU A 173 8.11 5.51 2.14
C LEU A 173 9.41 5.26 2.91
N ASP A 174 9.38 4.50 3.98
CA ASP A 174 10.57 4.18 4.80
C ASP A 174 11.45 3.08 4.18
N SER A 175 10.85 2.10 3.52
CA SER A 175 11.55 0.99 2.88
C SER A 175 10.69 0.35 1.80
N VAL A 176 11.32 -0.34 0.85
CA VAL A 176 10.66 -1.15 -0.16
C VAL A 176 10.95 -2.61 0.10
N ALA A 177 9.90 -3.43 0.22
CA ALA A 177 10.06 -4.87 0.39
C ALA A 177 10.27 -5.57 -0.95
N THR A 178 10.95 -6.71 -0.94
CA THR A 178 10.91 -7.64 -2.07
C THR A 178 9.62 -8.45 -2.06
N ARG A 179 9.24 -9.02 -3.18
CA ARG A 179 8.28 -10.12 -3.18
C ARG A 179 8.79 -11.24 -2.28
N ALA A 180 7.86 -12.03 -1.75
CA ALA A 180 8.19 -13.14 -0.89
C ALA A 180 9.12 -14.12 -1.63
N LEU A 181 10.34 -14.29 -1.10
CA LEU A 181 11.35 -15.17 -1.65
C LEU A 181 11.17 -16.58 -1.07
N GLU A 182 11.03 -17.57 -1.95
CA GLU A 182 11.19 -18.98 -1.57
C GLU A 182 12.65 -19.38 -1.72
N ILE A 183 13.27 -19.75 -0.62
CA ILE A 183 14.68 -20.16 -0.59
C ILE A 183 14.78 -21.63 -0.98
N VAL A 184 15.57 -21.88 -2.02
CA VAL A 184 16.08 -23.22 -2.34
C VAL A 184 17.58 -23.13 -2.11
N PRO A 185 18.08 -23.57 -0.95
CA PRO A 185 19.49 -23.44 -0.65
C PRO A 185 20.33 -24.39 -1.52
N ASP A 186 21.44 -23.89 -1.98
CA ASP A 186 22.52 -24.66 -2.54
C ASP A 186 23.57 -24.78 -1.42
N ASP A 187 23.65 -25.95 -0.80
CA ASP A 187 24.32 -26.18 0.47
C ASP A 187 23.74 -25.35 1.63
N SER A 188 24.50 -24.40 2.17
CA SER A 188 24.09 -23.55 3.30
C SER A 188 23.98 -22.07 2.90
N THR A 189 24.03 -21.79 1.60
CA THR A 189 23.91 -20.43 1.05
C THR A 189 22.86 -20.35 -0.04
N PHE A 190 22.38 -19.17 -0.34
CA PHE A 190 21.50 -18.92 -1.48
C PHE A 190 21.82 -17.57 -2.11
N THR A 191 21.53 -17.47 -3.39
CA THR A 191 21.57 -16.22 -4.15
C THR A 191 20.42 -16.22 -5.15
N HIS A 192 19.52 -15.25 -5.03
CA HIS A 192 18.36 -15.14 -5.92
C HIS A 192 18.15 -13.70 -6.36
N ASP A 193 17.76 -13.54 -7.63
CA ASP A 193 17.28 -12.26 -8.16
C ASP A 193 15.77 -12.18 -7.92
N VAL A 194 15.33 -11.18 -7.16
CA VAL A 194 13.95 -11.04 -6.67
C VAL A 194 13.37 -9.70 -7.09
N LEU A 195 12.11 -9.69 -7.48
CA LEU A 195 11.40 -8.46 -7.81
C LEU A 195 11.00 -7.70 -6.54
N LEU A 196 10.99 -6.39 -6.60
CA LEU A 196 10.40 -5.54 -5.58
C LEU A 196 8.88 -5.73 -5.54
N ASP A 197 8.32 -5.64 -4.37
CA ASP A 197 6.88 -5.61 -4.16
C ASP A 197 6.38 -4.17 -4.30
N THR A 198 5.87 -3.85 -5.49
CA THR A 198 5.37 -2.51 -5.82
C THR A 198 3.85 -2.41 -5.71
N ALA A 199 3.19 -3.41 -5.13
CA ALA A 199 1.75 -3.38 -4.93
C ALA A 199 1.36 -2.20 -4.00
N GLY A 200 0.35 -1.41 -4.42
CA GLY A 200 -0.07 -0.22 -3.70
C GLY A 200 0.86 1.00 -3.86
N MET A 201 1.86 0.90 -4.74
CA MET A 201 2.82 1.98 -5.00
C MET A 201 2.62 2.63 -6.37
N GLU A 202 1.35 2.68 -6.85
CA GLU A 202 1.00 3.32 -8.11
C GLU A 202 1.45 4.79 -8.10
N GLY A 203 1.96 5.27 -9.24
CA GLY A 203 2.49 6.63 -9.36
C GLY A 203 3.89 6.84 -8.78
N LEU A 204 4.53 5.80 -8.22
CA LEU A 204 5.96 5.79 -7.91
C LEU A 204 6.75 5.08 -9.01
N SER A 205 7.89 5.62 -9.33
CA SER A 205 8.82 5.10 -10.31
C SER A 205 10.10 4.65 -9.61
N PHE A 206 10.58 3.46 -9.93
CA PHE A 206 11.75 2.84 -9.31
C PHE A 206 12.89 2.75 -10.32
N SER A 207 14.11 3.11 -9.89
CA SER A 207 15.29 3.00 -10.76
C SER A 207 15.64 1.55 -11.12
N ARG A 208 15.24 0.61 -10.26
CA ARG A 208 15.33 -0.84 -10.48
C ARG A 208 14.10 -1.51 -9.87
N THR A 209 13.62 -2.54 -10.52
CA THR A 209 12.47 -3.36 -10.06
C THR A 209 12.92 -4.74 -9.59
N GLN A 210 14.20 -5.08 -9.77
CA GLN A 210 14.80 -6.35 -9.40
C GLN A 210 16.07 -6.10 -8.60
N VAL A 211 16.26 -6.88 -7.55
CA VAL A 211 17.42 -6.86 -6.67
C VAL A 211 17.93 -8.28 -6.45
N ARG A 212 19.22 -8.40 -6.18
CA ARG A 212 19.83 -9.67 -5.80
C ARG A 212 19.83 -9.79 -4.29
N VAL A 213 19.35 -10.92 -3.78
CA VAL A 213 19.34 -11.26 -2.36
C VAL A 213 20.21 -12.49 -2.16
N SER A 214 21.20 -12.40 -1.31
CA SER A 214 22.08 -13.49 -0.92
C SER A 214 22.20 -13.60 0.60
N GLY A 215 22.51 -14.78 1.09
CA GLY A 215 22.70 -15.01 2.52
C GLY A 215 22.99 -16.46 2.85
N GLY A 216 23.37 -16.68 4.11
CA GLY A 216 23.49 -17.99 4.71
C GLY A 216 22.13 -18.47 5.24
N VAL A 217 21.86 -19.75 5.11
CA VAL A 217 20.66 -20.38 5.68
C VAL A 217 21.02 -21.64 6.40
N ASP A 218 20.29 -21.94 7.45
CA ASP A 218 20.36 -23.20 8.16
C ASP A 218 18.96 -23.79 8.32
N VAL A 219 18.88 -25.09 8.48
CA VAL A 219 17.61 -25.78 8.71
C VAL A 219 17.10 -25.38 10.09
N ARG A 220 15.80 -25.10 10.18
CA ARG A 220 15.16 -24.86 11.47
C ARG A 220 15.10 -26.17 12.25
N ALA A 221 15.72 -26.19 13.40
CA ALA A 221 15.69 -27.30 14.32
C ALA A 221 15.06 -26.88 15.65
N GLU A 222 14.42 -27.82 16.30
CA GLU A 222 13.89 -27.68 17.65
C GLU A 222 14.42 -28.85 18.50
N ARG A 223 15.02 -28.52 19.63
CA ARG A 223 15.61 -29.51 20.52
C ARG A 223 15.20 -29.25 21.98
N PRO A 224 14.62 -30.22 22.66
CA PRO A 224 14.40 -30.16 24.10
C PRO A 224 15.77 -30.25 24.81
N LEU A 225 16.06 -29.27 25.65
CA LEU A 225 17.29 -29.28 26.48
C LEU A 225 17.11 -30.01 27.80
N GLY A 226 15.86 -30.38 28.13
CA GLY A 226 15.53 -30.98 29.41
C GLY A 226 15.10 -29.96 30.46
N THR A 227 15.26 -30.32 31.72
CA THR A 227 14.84 -29.48 32.84
C THR A 227 15.97 -28.55 33.30
N VAL A 228 15.64 -27.27 33.45
CA VAL A 228 16.53 -26.20 33.94
C VAL A 228 15.96 -25.69 35.27
N ALA A 229 16.82 -25.52 36.28
CA ALA A 229 16.43 -24.94 37.55
C ALA A 229 16.10 -23.45 37.40
N VAL A 230 15.03 -23.01 38.05
CA VAL A 230 14.61 -21.62 38.06
C VAL A 230 15.32 -20.86 39.18
N SER A 231 16.11 -19.88 38.85
CA SER A 231 16.73 -18.96 39.80
C SER A 231 15.74 -17.84 40.15
N VAL A 232 15.55 -17.63 41.43
CA VAL A 232 14.73 -16.55 41.99
C VAL A 232 15.58 -15.68 42.94
N PRO A 233 15.21 -14.44 43.21
CA PRO A 233 15.87 -13.61 44.20
C PRO A 233 15.87 -14.24 45.60
N ASP A 234 16.90 -13.89 46.42
CA ASP A 234 17.04 -14.41 47.77
C ASP A 234 15.77 -14.30 48.63
N GLY A 235 15.51 -15.37 49.38
CA GLY A 235 14.34 -15.45 50.24
C GLY A 235 13.03 -15.85 49.54
N LEU A 236 13.10 -16.16 48.24
CA LEU A 236 11.95 -16.60 47.46
C LEU A 236 12.15 -18.03 46.93
N ALA A 237 11.06 -18.70 46.61
CA ALA A 237 11.05 -20.03 45.98
C ALA A 237 10.14 -20.02 44.77
N ALA A 238 10.55 -20.68 43.70
CA ALA A 238 9.73 -20.85 42.51
C ALA A 238 8.96 -22.18 42.55
N GLU A 239 7.76 -22.19 42.03
CA GLU A 239 6.94 -23.37 41.86
C GLU A 239 6.37 -23.39 40.42
N PRO A 240 6.79 -24.31 39.56
CA PRO A 240 7.79 -25.38 39.80
C PRO A 240 9.24 -24.83 39.93
N ALA A 241 10.07 -25.51 40.68
CA ALA A 241 11.48 -25.17 40.85
C ALA A 241 12.34 -25.46 39.61
N GLN A 242 11.82 -26.25 38.69
CA GLN A 242 12.47 -26.63 37.42
C GLN A 242 11.46 -26.51 36.30
N VAL A 243 11.90 -26.06 35.14
CA VAL A 243 11.05 -25.93 33.95
C VAL A 243 11.69 -26.67 32.78
N GLN A 244 10.85 -27.20 31.90
CA GLN A 244 11.34 -27.75 30.64
C GLN A 244 11.68 -26.64 29.69
N VAL A 245 12.87 -26.69 29.09
CA VAL A 245 13.34 -25.73 28.13
C VAL A 245 13.51 -26.38 26.77
N THR A 246 12.95 -25.76 25.76
CA THR A 246 13.10 -26.14 24.36
C THR A 246 13.77 -25.01 23.62
N VAL A 247 14.80 -25.30 22.83
CA VAL A 247 15.50 -24.34 21.99
C VAL A 247 15.14 -24.61 20.53
N ALA A 248 14.73 -23.56 19.83
CA ALA A 248 14.39 -23.56 18.40
C ALA A 248 15.21 -22.51 17.67
N GLY A 249 15.71 -22.84 16.51
CA GLY A 249 16.54 -21.92 15.71
C GLY A 249 17.28 -22.62 14.59
N ALA A 250 18.39 -22.04 14.16
CA ALA A 250 19.33 -22.65 13.22
C ALA A 250 19.90 -23.95 13.81
N GLU A 251 19.92 -25.03 13.03
CA GLU A 251 20.37 -26.36 13.51
C GLU A 251 21.75 -26.31 14.13
N ARG A 252 22.71 -25.63 13.49
CA ARG A 252 24.08 -25.46 14.02
C ARG A 252 24.11 -24.70 15.34
N ALA A 253 23.25 -23.68 15.48
CA ALA A 253 23.16 -22.90 16.71
C ALA A 253 22.52 -23.72 17.83
N VAL A 254 21.42 -24.39 17.54
CA VAL A 254 20.72 -25.30 18.48
C VAL A 254 21.63 -26.42 18.93
N GLY A 255 22.45 -26.98 18.02
CA GLY A 255 23.42 -28.05 18.32
C GLY A 255 24.49 -27.64 19.33
N ARG A 256 24.84 -26.36 19.41
CA ARG A 256 25.88 -25.80 20.29
C ARG A 256 25.36 -25.37 21.67
N VAL A 257 24.05 -25.34 21.87
CA VAL A 257 23.47 -24.96 23.17
C VAL A 257 23.45 -26.17 24.11
N PHE A 258 24.08 -26.04 25.24
CA PHE A 258 24.12 -27.07 26.30
C PHE A 258 23.23 -26.64 27.48
N PRO A 259 22.55 -27.57 28.17
CA PRO A 259 21.68 -27.24 29.30
C PRO A 259 22.37 -26.42 30.40
N ALA A 260 23.67 -26.64 30.61
CA ALA A 260 24.46 -25.91 31.63
C ALA A 260 24.69 -24.43 31.28
N GLN A 261 24.54 -24.03 30.04
CA GLN A 261 24.69 -22.66 29.59
C GLN A 261 23.42 -21.84 29.72
N VAL A 262 22.25 -22.51 29.73
CA VAL A 262 20.96 -21.83 29.78
C VAL A 262 20.56 -21.62 31.23
N ARG A 263 20.30 -20.40 31.59
CA ARG A 263 19.81 -19.99 32.90
C ARG A 263 18.37 -19.50 32.78
N ALA A 264 17.49 -20.06 33.59
CA ALA A 264 16.12 -19.59 33.75
C ALA A 264 16.04 -18.79 35.04
N TYR A 265 15.62 -17.54 34.97
CA TYR A 265 15.46 -16.72 36.16
C TYR A 265 14.23 -15.80 36.08
N VAL A 266 13.78 -15.38 37.27
CA VAL A 266 12.70 -14.40 37.40
C VAL A 266 13.34 -13.04 37.68
N PRO A 267 13.14 -12.03 36.78
CA PRO A 267 13.66 -10.69 37.00
C PRO A 267 13.01 -10.05 38.23
N ARG A 268 13.81 -9.36 39.05
CA ARG A 268 13.31 -8.69 40.25
C ARG A 268 12.26 -7.63 39.95
N ASP A 269 12.40 -6.97 38.81
CA ASP A 269 11.47 -5.91 38.34
C ASP A 269 10.09 -6.46 37.95
N SER A 270 9.95 -7.77 37.76
CA SER A 270 8.66 -8.42 37.48
C SER A 270 7.92 -8.85 38.74
N LEU A 271 8.53 -8.63 39.92
CA LEU A 271 7.96 -9.00 41.21
C LEU A 271 7.56 -7.74 41.99
N PRO A 272 6.44 -7.77 42.78
CA PRO A 272 6.10 -6.68 43.66
C PRO A 272 7.13 -6.56 44.79
N ALA A 273 7.24 -5.38 45.40
CA ALA A 273 8.17 -5.11 46.49
C ALA A 273 8.04 -6.09 47.67
N THR A 274 6.82 -6.58 47.90
CA THR A 274 6.53 -7.62 48.88
C THR A 274 5.73 -8.74 48.21
N VAL A 275 6.26 -9.95 48.19
CA VAL A 275 5.57 -11.12 47.61
C VAL A 275 4.61 -11.69 48.66
N PRO A 276 3.30 -11.78 48.35
CA PRO A 276 2.31 -12.32 49.26
C PRO A 276 2.51 -13.82 49.52
N PRO A 277 2.07 -14.38 50.68
CA PRO A 277 2.24 -15.80 51.01
C PRO A 277 1.63 -16.78 49.99
N GLN A 278 0.58 -16.36 49.30
CA GLN A 278 -0.08 -17.15 48.24
C GLN A 278 0.72 -17.23 46.93
N GLY A 279 1.77 -16.42 46.85
CA GLY A 279 2.63 -16.35 45.65
C GLY A 279 2.11 -15.42 44.55
N VAL A 280 2.98 -15.05 43.64
CA VAL A 280 2.71 -14.23 42.46
C VAL A 280 3.21 -14.96 41.24
N GLU A 281 2.45 -14.96 40.14
CA GLU A 281 2.89 -15.44 38.86
C GLU A 281 3.85 -14.45 38.18
N ALA A 282 5.05 -14.89 37.88
CA ALA A 282 6.08 -14.08 37.25
C ALA A 282 6.55 -14.75 35.95
N PRO A 283 6.88 -13.95 34.92
CA PRO A 283 7.45 -14.46 33.67
C PRO A 283 8.88 -14.94 33.89
N LEU A 284 9.27 -15.98 33.15
CA LEU A 284 10.63 -16.49 33.11
C LEU A 284 11.42 -15.81 32.00
N VAL A 285 12.64 -15.42 32.31
CA VAL A 285 13.65 -14.97 31.34
C VAL A 285 14.68 -16.09 31.19
N LEU A 286 15.03 -16.40 29.94
CA LEU A 286 16.04 -17.40 29.61
C LEU A 286 17.26 -16.68 29.02
N GLU A 287 18.42 -16.93 29.58
CA GLU A 287 19.71 -16.40 29.11
C GLU A 287 20.66 -17.53 28.71
N GLY A 288 21.71 -17.19 27.94
CA GLY A 288 22.72 -18.17 27.50
C GLY A 288 22.38 -18.82 26.15
N VAL A 289 21.45 -18.23 25.38
CA VAL A 289 21.06 -18.71 24.05
C VAL A 289 21.64 -17.77 22.99
N PRO A 290 22.27 -18.27 21.91
CA PRO A 290 22.81 -17.44 20.84
C PRO A 290 21.70 -16.69 20.09
N PRO A 291 22.00 -15.54 19.46
CA PRO A 291 20.98 -14.71 18.79
C PRO A 291 20.26 -15.38 17.63
N SER A 292 20.84 -16.41 16.99
CA SER A 292 20.24 -17.23 15.94
C SER A 292 19.32 -18.36 16.46
N ALA A 293 19.13 -18.46 17.79
CA ALA A 293 18.22 -19.40 18.43
C ALA A 293 17.35 -18.71 19.47
N THR A 294 16.18 -19.26 19.73
CA THR A 294 15.25 -18.81 20.76
C THR A 294 14.97 -19.95 21.72
N ALA A 295 14.94 -19.67 23.02
CA ALA A 295 14.54 -20.64 24.02
C ALA A 295 13.12 -20.36 24.52
N ARG A 296 12.38 -21.42 24.79
CA ARG A 296 11.05 -21.39 25.40
C ARG A 296 11.02 -22.27 26.63
N ALA A 297 10.49 -21.74 27.72
CA ALA A 297 10.23 -22.50 28.94
C ALA A 297 8.78 -23.00 28.96
N ASN A 298 8.58 -24.19 29.48
CA ASN A 298 7.27 -24.73 29.74
C ASN A 298 7.20 -25.20 31.21
N PRO A 299 6.38 -24.55 32.07
CA PRO A 299 5.53 -23.41 31.80
C PRO A 299 6.32 -22.10 31.59
N PRO A 300 5.76 -21.11 30.83
CA PRO A 300 6.44 -19.83 30.56
C PRO A 300 6.39 -18.85 31.75
N ARG A 301 5.59 -19.17 32.75
CA ARG A 301 5.46 -18.43 34.01
C ARG A 301 5.56 -19.39 35.18
N VAL A 302 6.12 -18.91 36.27
CA VAL A 302 6.21 -19.67 37.52
C VAL A 302 5.60 -18.87 38.66
N ARG A 303 5.06 -19.58 39.65
CA ARG A 303 4.59 -18.96 40.88
C ARG A 303 5.77 -18.78 41.83
N VAL A 304 6.02 -17.53 42.25
CA VAL A 304 7.07 -17.17 43.18
C VAL A 304 6.41 -16.90 44.55
N ARG A 305 6.90 -17.58 45.59
CA ARG A 305 6.41 -17.43 46.96
C ARG A 305 7.60 -17.22 47.91
N PRO A 306 7.39 -16.67 49.11
CA PRO A 306 8.43 -16.62 50.14
C PRO A 306 8.93 -18.02 50.44
N ALA A 307 10.28 -18.19 50.49
CA ALA A 307 10.86 -19.47 50.89
C ALA A 307 10.42 -19.78 52.35
N ALA A 308 9.91 -20.97 52.57
CA ALA A 308 9.65 -21.43 53.89
C ALA A 308 10.96 -21.43 54.68
N ALA A 309 10.99 -20.78 55.83
CA ALA A 309 12.15 -20.78 56.70
C ALA A 309 12.50 -22.23 57.00
N ALA A 310 13.77 -22.66 56.66
CA ALA A 310 14.25 -23.99 57.00
C ALA A 310 14.10 -24.17 58.52
N PRO A 311 13.60 -25.32 59.01
CA PRO A 311 13.56 -25.61 60.43
C PRO A 311 15.00 -25.46 60.97
N ARG A 312 15.19 -24.54 61.90
CA ARG A 312 16.41 -24.45 62.66
C ARG A 312 16.50 -25.77 63.44
N ASP A 313 17.44 -26.60 63.07
CA ASP A 313 17.89 -27.72 63.89
C ASP A 313 18.24 -27.14 65.29
N SER A 314 17.38 -27.32 66.21
CA SER A 314 17.71 -27.13 67.62
C SER A 314 18.63 -28.30 68.03
N ALA A 315 19.87 -28.12 67.70
CA ALA A 315 20.90 -29.02 68.21
C ALA A 315 21.09 -28.81 69.69
N ALA A 316 20.76 -29.90 70.37
CA ALA A 316 21.43 -30.41 71.56
C ALA A 316 21.68 -29.47 72.71
N GLU A 317 20.74 -29.47 73.58
CA GLU A 317 21.03 -29.33 74.99
C GLU A 317 21.61 -30.67 75.51
N VAL A 318 22.90 -30.76 75.62
CA VAL A 318 23.61 -31.77 76.46
C VAL A 318 23.82 -31.12 77.80
N ALA A 319 23.21 -31.64 78.80
CA ALA A 319 23.50 -31.41 80.22
C ALA A 319 23.71 -32.76 80.92
N PRO A 320 24.29 -32.71 82.09
CA PRO A 320 25.67 -33.14 82.44
C PRO A 320 25.73 -34.62 82.85
#